data_94e730d1669f20f313154a9019d01604
#
_entry.id   94e730d1669f20f313154a9019d01604
#
_cell.length_a   1.000
_cell.length_b   1.000
_cell.length_c   1.000
_cell.angle_alpha   90.00
_cell.angle_beta   90.00
_cell.angle_gamma   90.00
#
_symmetry.space_group_name_H-M   'P 1'
#
loop_
_entity.id
_entity.type
_entity.pdbx_description
1 polymer ?
#
loop_
_entity_poly.entity_id
_entity_poly.type
_entity_poly.pdbx_seq_one_letter_code
_entity_poly.pdbx_strand_id
1 'polypeptide(L)'
;MAKKEVDDRFKKFGTVSFTAITKTNDFISHLEEGKIMGTKCKDCGALYFPPRSDCYKCLTSNVEWFEVSGIGKLLSFSELKYGPVGFENDLPYTIALLDYGDYKVFGRISKDIPYEDLAVGMELKTDSTTLPNGQLSYVFKRP
;
A
#
# COMPACT_ATOMS: atom_id res chain seq x y z
N MET A 1 -4.43 -34.87 14.17
CA MET A 1 -3.76 -33.96 13.22
C MET A 1 -3.51 -32.62 13.89
N ALA A 2 -2.28 -32.15 13.88
CA ALA A 2 -2.00 -30.79 14.35
C ALA A 2 -2.71 -29.78 13.42
N LYS A 3 -3.45 -28.84 14.00
CA LYS A 3 -4.00 -27.71 13.23
C LYS A 3 -2.83 -26.90 12.68
N LYS A 4 -2.74 -26.78 11.35
CA LYS A 4 -1.77 -25.89 10.72
C LYS A 4 -2.09 -24.47 11.17
N GLU A 5 -1.13 -23.80 11.81
CA GLU A 5 -1.28 -22.41 12.18
C GLU A 5 -1.45 -21.56 10.91
N VAL A 6 -2.48 -20.73 10.91
CA VAL A 6 -2.79 -19.86 9.78
C VAL A 6 -2.09 -18.53 10.01
N ASP A 7 -1.29 -18.10 9.02
CA ASP A 7 -0.69 -16.77 9.05
C ASP A 7 -1.76 -15.72 8.71
N ASP A 8 -2.15 -14.95 9.72
CA ASP A 8 -3.23 -13.98 9.65
C ASP A 8 -2.76 -12.53 9.85
N ARG A 9 -1.45 -12.27 9.62
CA ARG A 9 -0.86 -10.94 9.82
C ARG A 9 -1.62 -9.82 9.09
N PHE A 10 -2.24 -10.11 7.95
CA PHE A 10 -2.99 -9.10 7.19
C PHE A 10 -4.24 -8.57 7.90
N LYS A 11 -4.69 -9.20 8.96
CA LYS A 11 -5.77 -8.65 9.80
C LYS A 11 -5.41 -7.31 10.44
N LYS A 12 -4.12 -7.00 10.54
CA LYS A 12 -3.60 -5.75 11.11
C LYS A 12 -3.62 -4.58 10.12
N PHE A 13 -3.98 -4.82 8.87
CA PHE A 13 -3.87 -3.83 7.81
C PHE A 13 -5.20 -3.21 7.42
N GLY A 14 -5.17 -1.88 7.25
CA GLY A 14 -6.25 -1.10 6.66
C GLY A 14 -7.41 -0.82 7.59
N THR A 15 -8.36 -0.03 7.10
CA THR A 15 -9.56 0.37 7.83
C THR A 15 -10.46 -0.84 8.10
N VAL A 16 -10.62 -1.69 7.09
CA VAL A 16 -11.33 -2.98 7.18
C VAL A 16 -10.44 -4.02 6.51
N SER A 17 -10.15 -5.11 7.23
CA SER A 17 -9.36 -6.21 6.68
C SER A 17 -10.29 -7.26 6.08
N PHE A 18 -10.17 -7.46 4.77
CA PHE A 18 -10.92 -8.48 4.03
C PHE A 18 -10.10 -9.74 3.77
N THR A 19 -8.78 -9.67 3.95
CA THR A 19 -7.86 -10.75 3.62
C THR A 19 -7.27 -11.33 4.89
N ALA A 20 -7.55 -12.60 5.17
CA ALA A 20 -6.96 -13.30 6.31
C ALA A 20 -5.72 -14.09 5.91
N ILE A 21 -5.65 -14.59 4.67
CA ILE A 21 -4.59 -15.49 4.21
C ILE A 21 -4.05 -15.01 2.88
N THR A 22 -2.72 -14.85 2.80
CA THR A 22 -2.01 -14.47 1.58
C THR A 22 -0.57 -14.96 1.67
N LYS A 23 0.10 -15.10 0.53
CA LYS A 23 1.53 -15.42 0.48
C LYS A 23 2.43 -14.19 0.65
N THR A 24 1.87 -12.98 0.66
CA THR A 24 2.62 -11.73 0.81
C THR A 24 2.54 -11.16 2.23
N ASN A 25 2.37 -12.01 3.23
CA ASN A 25 2.22 -11.60 4.63
C ASN A 25 3.40 -10.82 5.20
N ASP A 26 4.61 -11.02 4.66
CA ASP A 26 5.80 -10.29 5.08
C ASP A 26 5.68 -8.78 4.84
N PHE A 27 4.78 -8.35 3.95
CA PHE A 27 4.43 -6.94 3.78
C PHE A 27 4.04 -6.28 5.12
N ILE A 28 3.29 -6.99 5.94
CA ILE A 28 2.84 -6.48 7.25
C ILE A 28 4.01 -6.36 8.21
N SER A 29 4.91 -7.34 8.24
CA SER A 29 6.12 -7.29 9.08
C SER A 29 7.02 -6.12 8.69
N HIS A 30 7.21 -5.88 7.40
CA HIS A 30 7.95 -4.72 6.92
C HIS A 30 7.25 -3.41 7.29
N LEU A 31 5.93 -3.36 7.17
CA LEU A 31 5.14 -2.19 7.52
C LEU A 31 5.24 -1.86 9.02
N GLU A 32 5.27 -2.86 9.89
CA GLU A 32 5.50 -2.70 11.33
C GLU A 32 6.89 -2.07 11.61
N GLU A 33 7.86 -2.32 10.76
CA GLU A 33 9.20 -1.72 10.81
C GLU A 33 9.27 -0.34 10.13
N GLY A 34 8.16 0.15 9.60
CA GLY A 34 8.09 1.43 8.88
C GLY A 34 8.54 1.37 7.43
N LYS A 35 8.64 0.18 6.85
CA LYS A 35 9.04 -0.02 5.46
C LYS A 35 7.86 -0.37 4.57
N ILE A 36 7.75 0.31 3.45
CA ILE A 36 6.74 0.03 2.43
C ILE A 36 7.41 -0.80 1.33
N MET A 37 6.98 -2.04 1.17
CA MET A 37 7.67 -3.00 0.31
C MET A 37 6.76 -3.48 -0.82
N GLY A 38 7.31 -3.53 -2.02
CA GLY A 38 6.75 -4.23 -3.16
C GLY A 38 7.55 -5.47 -3.50
N THR A 39 7.22 -6.15 -4.59
CA THR A 39 7.94 -7.32 -5.05
C THR A 39 8.48 -7.12 -6.46
N LYS A 40 9.62 -7.76 -6.74
CA LYS A 40 10.31 -7.74 -8.02
C LYS A 40 10.51 -9.17 -8.51
N CYS A 41 10.13 -9.44 -9.77
CA CYS A 41 10.45 -10.72 -10.40
C CYS A 41 11.96 -10.81 -10.64
N LYS A 42 12.59 -11.88 -10.14
CA LYS A 42 14.02 -12.12 -10.36
C LYS A 42 14.35 -12.49 -11.80
N ASP A 43 13.39 -13.04 -12.54
CA ASP A 43 13.60 -13.52 -13.89
C ASP A 43 13.49 -12.41 -14.93
N CYS A 44 12.49 -11.53 -14.84
CA CYS A 44 12.28 -10.47 -15.83
C CYS A 44 12.46 -9.04 -15.29
N GLY A 45 12.63 -8.88 -13.99
CA GLY A 45 12.81 -7.57 -13.35
C GLY A 45 11.54 -6.75 -13.19
N ALA A 46 10.35 -7.29 -13.49
CA ALA A 46 9.08 -6.58 -13.31
C ALA A 46 8.83 -6.23 -11.83
N LEU A 47 8.44 -4.98 -11.58
CA LEU A 47 8.17 -4.46 -10.25
C LEU A 47 6.65 -4.44 -10.00
N TYR A 48 6.26 -4.84 -8.80
CA TYR A 48 4.86 -4.90 -8.40
C TYR A 48 4.61 -4.16 -7.08
N PHE A 49 3.62 -3.29 -7.11
CA PHE A 49 3.01 -2.73 -5.91
C PHE A 49 1.49 -2.62 -6.13
N PRO A 50 0.64 -3.14 -5.24
CA PRO A 50 0.98 -3.89 -4.02
C PRO A 50 1.77 -5.17 -4.32
N PRO A 51 2.45 -5.76 -3.30
CA PRO A 51 3.31 -6.92 -3.53
C PRO A 51 2.55 -8.12 -4.07
N ARG A 52 3.16 -8.84 -5.00
CA ARG A 52 2.62 -10.07 -5.59
C ARG A 52 3.58 -11.22 -5.32
N SER A 53 3.04 -12.39 -5.06
CA SER A 53 3.84 -13.61 -4.90
C SER A 53 4.26 -14.23 -6.22
N ASP A 54 3.59 -13.89 -7.31
CA ASP A 54 3.79 -14.47 -8.62
C ASP A 54 3.89 -13.39 -9.70
N CYS A 55 4.80 -13.57 -10.65
CA CYS A 55 4.93 -12.70 -11.81
C CYS A 55 3.95 -13.12 -12.91
N TYR A 56 3.07 -12.22 -13.35
CA TYR A 56 2.12 -12.54 -14.41
C TYR A 56 2.76 -12.63 -15.80
N LYS A 57 3.95 -12.07 -15.98
CA LYS A 57 4.70 -12.14 -17.25
C LYS A 57 5.45 -13.45 -17.42
N CYS A 58 6.15 -13.88 -16.35
CA CYS A 58 6.98 -15.08 -16.36
C CYS A 58 6.24 -16.32 -15.85
N LEU A 59 5.07 -16.15 -15.22
CA LEU A 59 4.30 -17.23 -14.58
C LEU A 59 5.13 -18.00 -13.54
N THR A 60 5.97 -17.28 -12.81
CA THR A 60 6.89 -17.83 -11.81
C THR A 60 6.63 -17.19 -10.45
N SER A 61 6.98 -17.92 -9.38
CA SER A 61 6.97 -17.42 -8.00
C SER A 61 8.35 -16.93 -7.54
N ASN A 62 9.30 -16.75 -8.47
CA ASN A 62 10.66 -16.32 -8.17
C ASN A 62 10.72 -14.80 -8.01
N VAL A 63 10.27 -14.31 -6.85
CA VAL A 63 10.20 -12.88 -6.55
C VAL A 63 11.04 -12.55 -5.32
N GLU A 64 11.49 -11.29 -5.27
CA GLU A 64 12.16 -10.71 -4.11
C GLU A 64 11.47 -9.43 -3.70
N TRP A 65 11.70 -8.98 -2.46
CA TRP A 65 11.16 -7.73 -1.95
C TRP A 65 12.04 -6.55 -2.38
N PHE A 66 11.39 -5.41 -2.67
CA PHE A 66 12.08 -4.14 -2.85
C PHE A 66 11.38 -3.06 -2.03
N GLU A 67 12.13 -2.05 -1.59
CA GLU A 67 11.58 -0.95 -0.80
C GLU A 67 11.08 0.17 -1.72
N VAL A 68 9.84 0.63 -1.45
CA VAL A 68 9.29 1.85 -2.03
C VAL A 68 9.92 3.03 -1.29
N SER A 69 10.88 3.68 -1.90
CA SER A 69 11.65 4.76 -1.28
C SER A 69 11.78 5.95 -2.22
N GLY A 70 12.13 7.12 -1.66
CA GLY A 70 12.27 8.33 -2.43
C GLY A 70 10.95 9.06 -2.67
N ILE A 71 10.91 9.84 -3.73
CA ILE A 71 9.84 10.77 -4.05
C ILE A 71 9.08 10.28 -5.29
N GLY A 72 7.76 10.19 -5.17
CA GLY A 72 6.87 9.97 -6.29
C GLY A 72 6.18 11.25 -6.74
N LYS A 73 5.66 11.25 -7.94
CA LYS A 73 4.88 12.37 -8.50
C LYS A 73 3.40 11.98 -8.56
N LEU A 74 2.55 12.87 -8.10
CA LEU A 74 1.10 12.67 -8.12
C LEU A 74 0.58 12.66 -9.55
N LEU A 75 0.04 11.51 -9.97
CA LEU A 75 -0.55 11.35 -11.30
C LEU A 75 -2.04 11.68 -11.32
N SER A 76 -2.78 11.17 -10.33
CA SER A 76 -4.22 11.39 -10.23
C SER A 76 -4.67 11.24 -8.78
N PHE A 77 -5.79 11.85 -8.46
CA PHE A 77 -6.38 11.78 -7.13
C PHE A 77 -7.89 12.03 -7.21
N SER A 78 -8.62 11.51 -6.22
CA SER A 78 -10.06 11.72 -6.11
C SER A 78 -10.47 11.70 -4.64
N GLU A 79 -11.27 12.67 -4.23
CA GLU A 79 -11.87 12.69 -2.90
C GLU A 79 -13.13 11.83 -2.87
N LEU A 80 -13.20 10.91 -1.91
CA LEU A 80 -14.35 10.06 -1.68
C LEU A 80 -15.12 10.55 -0.45
N LYS A 81 -16.38 10.89 -0.66
CA LYS A 81 -17.32 11.30 0.41
C LYS A 81 -18.20 10.15 0.86
N TYR A 82 -18.19 9.05 0.12
CA TYR A 82 -18.91 7.81 0.41
C TYR A 82 -17.93 6.65 0.36
N GLY A 83 -18.16 5.63 1.16
CA GLY A 83 -17.32 4.45 1.21
C GLY A 83 -18.10 3.19 1.57
N PRO A 84 -17.48 2.01 1.45
CA PRO A 84 -18.09 0.76 1.87
C PRO A 84 -18.38 0.75 3.38
N VAL A 85 -19.21 -0.20 3.79
CA VAL A 85 -19.46 -0.46 5.22
C VAL A 85 -18.12 -0.67 5.95
N GLY A 86 -17.97 0.00 7.08
CA GLY A 86 -16.73 0.00 7.87
C GLY A 86 -15.84 1.21 7.66
N PHE A 87 -16.13 2.07 6.66
CA PHE A 87 -15.35 3.28 6.36
C PHE A 87 -16.02 4.57 6.85
N GLU A 88 -17.15 4.50 7.54
CA GLU A 88 -17.98 5.65 7.90
C GLU A 88 -17.21 6.70 8.72
N ASN A 89 -16.32 6.26 9.61
CA ASN A 89 -15.54 7.16 10.47
C ASN A 89 -14.26 7.68 9.80
N ASP A 90 -13.96 7.20 8.59
CA ASP A 90 -12.75 7.55 7.85
C ASP A 90 -13.01 8.55 6.72
N LEU A 91 -14.26 8.78 6.38
CA LEU A 91 -14.70 9.70 5.33
C LEU A 91 -14.62 11.17 5.79
N PRO A 92 -14.34 12.10 4.87
CA PRO A 92 -13.89 11.89 3.50
C PRO A 92 -12.41 11.49 3.45
N TYR A 93 -12.02 10.71 2.45
CA TYR A 93 -10.62 10.42 2.20
C TYR A 93 -10.30 10.57 0.72
N THR A 94 -9.04 10.85 0.41
CA THR A 94 -8.57 11.04 -0.96
C THR A 94 -7.70 9.86 -1.36
N ILE A 95 -8.08 9.18 -2.42
CA ILE A 95 -7.25 8.15 -3.06
C ILE A 95 -6.38 8.82 -4.12
N ALA A 96 -5.22 8.26 -4.35
CA ALA A 96 -4.25 8.81 -5.28
C ALA A 96 -3.35 7.74 -5.87
N LEU A 97 -2.75 8.08 -7.01
CA LEU A 97 -1.74 7.29 -7.68
C LEU A 97 -0.46 8.09 -7.80
N LEU A 98 0.64 7.57 -7.25
CA LEU A 98 1.98 8.15 -7.36
C LEU A 98 2.80 7.41 -8.40
N ASP A 99 3.55 8.15 -9.20
CA ASP A 99 4.50 7.62 -10.16
C ASP A 99 5.92 7.71 -9.60
N TYR A 100 6.55 6.54 -9.47
CA TYR A 100 7.96 6.40 -9.06
C TYR A 100 8.89 6.12 -10.24
N GLY A 101 8.39 6.21 -11.48
CA GLY A 101 9.12 5.90 -12.71
C GLY A 101 8.92 4.46 -13.15
N ASP A 102 9.60 3.51 -12.53
CA ASP A 102 9.53 2.09 -12.90
C ASP A 102 8.28 1.38 -12.38
N TYR A 103 7.59 1.97 -11.42
CA TYR A 103 6.37 1.44 -10.81
C TYR A 103 5.49 2.57 -10.29
N LYS A 104 4.23 2.24 -10.03
CA LYS A 104 3.25 3.16 -9.47
C LYS A 104 2.71 2.63 -8.15
N VAL A 105 2.38 3.53 -7.26
CA VAL A 105 1.82 3.20 -5.94
C VAL A 105 0.45 3.82 -5.81
N PHE A 106 -0.55 2.99 -5.56
CA PHE A 106 -1.90 3.42 -5.23
C PHE A 106 -2.05 3.50 -3.70
N GLY A 107 -2.67 4.57 -3.23
CA GLY A 107 -2.88 4.74 -1.79
C GLY A 107 -3.73 5.95 -1.48
N ARG A 108 -3.66 6.40 -0.24
CA ARG A 108 -4.39 7.56 0.25
C ARG A 108 -3.46 8.72 0.52
N ILE A 109 -3.96 9.92 0.31
CA ILE A 109 -3.32 11.16 0.75
C ILE A 109 -3.46 11.27 2.27
N SER A 110 -2.40 11.68 2.95
CA SER A 110 -2.47 12.01 4.38
C SER A 110 -3.52 13.09 4.63
N LYS A 111 -4.26 12.96 5.71
CA LYS A 111 -5.28 13.95 6.11
C LYS A 111 -4.67 15.30 6.50
N ASP A 112 -3.36 15.37 6.70
CA ASP A 112 -2.63 16.61 6.94
C ASP A 112 -2.53 17.51 5.71
N ILE A 113 -2.78 16.97 4.52
CA ILE A 113 -2.75 17.72 3.26
C ILE A 113 -4.19 18.05 2.85
N PRO A 114 -4.58 19.33 2.88
CA PRO A 114 -5.89 19.73 2.39
C PRO A 114 -6.09 19.38 0.93
N TYR A 115 -7.32 19.01 0.56
CA TYR A 115 -7.65 18.65 -0.82
C TYR A 115 -7.31 19.77 -1.81
N GLU A 116 -7.51 21.01 -1.40
CA GLU A 116 -7.25 22.21 -2.22
C GLU A 116 -5.76 22.39 -2.57
N ASP A 117 -4.88 21.82 -1.77
CA ASP A 117 -3.43 21.90 -1.98
C ASP A 117 -2.91 20.84 -2.99
N LEU A 118 -3.77 19.88 -3.36
CA LEU A 118 -3.36 18.80 -4.27
C LEU A 118 -3.31 19.27 -5.71
N ALA A 119 -2.23 18.91 -6.40
CA ALA A 119 -2.04 19.19 -7.81
C ALA A 119 -1.30 18.03 -8.49
N VAL A 120 -1.72 17.69 -9.70
CA VAL A 120 -1.01 16.70 -10.52
C VAL A 120 0.44 17.15 -10.74
N GLY A 121 1.38 16.25 -10.56
CA GLY A 121 2.81 16.50 -10.67
C GLY A 121 3.49 16.91 -9.38
N MET A 122 2.74 17.18 -8.30
CA MET A 122 3.36 17.49 -7.01
C MET A 122 4.15 16.29 -6.48
N GLU A 123 5.18 16.58 -5.70
CA GLU A 123 6.05 15.58 -5.10
C GLU A 123 5.49 15.14 -3.76
N LEU A 124 5.37 13.82 -3.60
CA LEU A 124 4.92 13.17 -2.36
C LEU A 124 5.79 11.95 -2.09
N LYS A 125 5.79 11.50 -0.86
CA LYS A 125 6.43 10.24 -0.46
C LYS A 125 5.43 9.30 0.16
N THR A 126 5.69 8.01 0.07
CA THR A 126 4.91 6.96 0.75
C THR A 126 5.52 6.69 2.12
N ASP A 127 4.69 6.70 3.14
CA ASP A 127 5.14 6.46 4.52
C ASP A 127 4.13 5.60 5.27
N SER A 128 4.62 4.85 6.25
CA SER A 128 3.76 4.05 7.12
C SER A 128 2.97 4.93 8.07
N THR A 129 1.81 4.47 8.46
CA THR A 129 0.96 5.15 9.44
C THR A 129 0.16 4.13 10.25
N THR A 130 -0.30 4.58 11.42
CA THR A 130 -1.26 3.84 12.23
C THR A 130 -2.59 4.58 12.19
N LEU A 131 -3.65 3.87 11.84
CA LEU A 131 -5.00 4.41 11.79
C LEU A 131 -5.56 4.62 13.21
N PRO A 132 -6.59 5.47 13.39
CA PRO A 132 -7.19 5.70 14.71
C PRO A 132 -7.68 4.44 15.42
N ASN A 133 -8.04 3.39 14.68
CA ASN A 133 -8.45 2.10 15.23
C ASN A 133 -7.26 1.17 15.58
N GLY A 134 -6.02 1.66 15.51
CA GLY A 134 -4.81 0.89 15.80
C GLY A 134 -4.30 0.01 14.66
N GLN A 135 -4.99 -0.02 13.53
CA GLN A 135 -4.57 -0.78 12.35
C GLN A 135 -3.42 -0.12 11.59
N LEU A 136 -2.60 -0.94 10.95
CA LEU A 136 -1.49 -0.48 10.12
C LEU A 136 -2.00 -0.03 8.74
N SER A 137 -1.36 0.99 8.18
CA SER A 137 -1.60 1.43 6.81
C SER A 137 -0.40 2.21 6.29
N TYR A 138 -0.50 2.70 5.08
CA TYR A 138 0.44 3.65 4.50
C TYR A 138 -0.32 4.81 3.87
N VAL A 139 0.32 5.96 3.80
CA VAL A 139 -0.25 7.19 3.25
C VAL A 139 0.80 7.94 2.45
N PHE A 140 0.35 8.85 1.61
CA PHE A 140 1.21 9.78 0.90
C PHE A 140 1.32 11.08 1.68
N LYS A 141 2.55 11.49 1.96
CA LYS A 141 2.89 12.69 2.73
C LYS A 141 3.75 13.63 1.90
N ARG A 142 3.83 14.87 2.33
CA ARG A 142 4.84 15.81 1.82
C ARG A 142 6.24 15.30 2.14
N PRO A 143 7.19 15.47 1.21
CA PRO A 143 8.57 15.05 1.42
C PRO A 143 9.22 15.66 2.66
#